data_9d4b7b8c1d0c25633a15c711c31431a8
#
_entry.id   9d4b7b8c1d0c25633a15c711c31431a8
#
_cell.length_a   1.000
_cell.length_b   1.000
_cell.length_c   1.000
_cell.angle_alpha   90.00
_cell.angle_beta   90.00
_cell.angle_gamma   90.00
#
_symmetry.space_group_name_H-M   'P 1'
#
loop_
_entity.id
_entity.type
_entity.pdbx_description
1 polymer ?
#
loop_
_entity_poly.entity_id
_entity_poly.type
_entity_poly.pdbx_seq_one_letter_code
_entity_poly.pdbx_strand_id
1 'polypeptide(L)'
;PHGGVVAWLESLDDAQLFVSAVTLGEIQAGIELTREQDPDKAQQIEDWLALVAGAYNVLPMDAAAFTAWAKLMHRKSDTLYEDAMIAATAKVHGLTVATRNVADFQALGFEVFNPFASV
;
A
#
# COMPACT_ATOMS: atom_id res chain seq x y z
N PRO A 1 -8.04 16.63 0.15
CA PRO A 1 -8.17 15.23 -0.29
C PRO A 1 -8.97 15.13 -1.57
N HIS A 2 -8.73 14.08 -2.32
CA HIS A 2 -9.43 13.83 -3.58
C HIS A 2 -10.87 13.39 -3.31
N GLY A 3 -11.85 14.14 -3.87
CA GLY A 3 -13.27 13.90 -3.59
C GLY A 3 -13.76 12.51 -4.00
N GLY A 4 -13.31 11.99 -5.14
CA GLY A 4 -13.66 10.65 -5.59
C GLY A 4 -13.11 9.55 -4.67
N VAL A 5 -11.91 9.75 -4.14
CA VAL A 5 -11.30 8.82 -3.17
C VAL A 5 -12.06 8.84 -1.86
N VAL A 6 -12.42 10.02 -1.37
CA VAL A 6 -13.21 10.15 -0.13
C VAL A 6 -14.56 9.46 -0.25
N ALA A 7 -15.28 9.71 -1.36
CA ALA A 7 -16.57 9.09 -1.61
C ALA A 7 -16.46 7.57 -1.70
N TRP A 8 -15.42 7.06 -2.35
CA TRP A 8 -15.19 5.63 -2.47
C TRP A 8 -14.91 5.00 -1.09
N LEU A 9 -14.05 5.63 -0.27
CA LEU A 9 -13.75 5.14 1.08
C LEU A 9 -15.01 5.11 1.96
N GLU A 10 -15.86 6.14 1.87
CA GLU A 10 -17.11 6.19 2.64
C GLU A 10 -18.10 5.11 2.22
N SER A 11 -18.00 4.60 0.99
CA SER A 11 -18.86 3.53 0.49
C SER A 11 -18.50 2.14 1.02
N LEU A 12 -17.34 2.01 1.69
CA LEU A 12 -16.84 0.72 2.18
C LEU A 12 -16.97 0.62 3.70
N ASP A 13 -17.20 -0.62 4.17
CA ASP A 13 -17.12 -0.91 5.60
C ASP A 13 -15.65 -1.03 6.00
N ASP A 14 -15.33 -0.68 7.25
CA ASP A 14 -13.96 -0.81 7.76
C ASP A 14 -13.41 -2.24 7.61
N ALA A 15 -14.28 -3.25 7.72
CA ALA A 15 -13.88 -4.64 7.53
C ALA A 15 -13.42 -4.96 6.11
N GLN A 16 -13.74 -4.11 5.12
CA GLN A 16 -13.33 -4.27 3.72
C GLN A 16 -12.00 -3.59 3.42
N LEU A 17 -11.46 -2.82 4.36
CA LEU A 17 -10.25 -2.04 4.17
C LEU A 17 -9.06 -2.72 4.85
N PHE A 18 -8.01 -2.92 4.08
CA PHE A 18 -6.77 -3.55 4.51
C PHE A 18 -5.60 -2.66 4.15
N VAL A 19 -4.56 -2.70 4.95
CA VAL A 19 -3.32 -1.97 4.70
C VAL A 19 -2.17 -2.97 4.68
N SER A 20 -1.31 -2.90 3.67
CA SER A 20 -0.11 -3.72 3.64
C SER A 20 0.91 -3.20 4.65
N ALA A 21 1.53 -4.11 5.40
CA ALA A 21 2.65 -3.77 6.28
C ALA A 21 3.81 -3.15 5.49
N VAL A 22 3.97 -3.52 4.22
CA VAL A 22 4.96 -2.90 3.32
C VAL A 22 4.70 -1.41 3.18
N THR A 23 3.44 -1.03 2.97
CA THR A 23 3.05 0.39 2.85
C THR A 23 3.39 1.16 4.13
N LEU A 24 3.12 0.59 5.30
CA LEU A 24 3.47 1.21 6.57
C LEU A 24 4.99 1.42 6.68
N GLY A 25 5.77 0.43 6.25
CA GLY A 25 7.22 0.53 6.23
C GLY A 25 7.74 1.61 5.29
N GLU A 26 7.14 1.74 4.11
CA GLU A 26 7.50 2.79 3.15
C GLU A 26 7.21 4.18 3.72
N ILE A 27 6.07 4.34 4.37
CA ILE A 27 5.71 5.61 5.01
C ILE A 27 6.68 5.92 6.15
N GLN A 28 7.03 4.93 6.96
CA GLN A 28 8.00 5.12 8.05
C GLN A 28 9.37 5.54 7.51
N ALA A 29 9.83 4.95 6.41
CA ALA A 29 11.07 5.37 5.76
C ALA A 29 11.02 6.83 5.34
N GLY A 30 9.89 7.28 4.78
CA GLY A 30 9.68 8.69 4.44
C GLY A 30 9.68 9.60 5.67
N ILE A 31 9.11 9.13 6.78
CA ILE A 31 9.12 9.86 8.06
C ILE A 31 10.55 10.12 8.53
N GLU A 32 11.42 9.11 8.45
CA GLU A 32 12.81 9.27 8.89
C GLU A 32 13.57 10.29 8.03
N LEU A 33 13.31 10.31 6.72
CA LEU A 33 13.88 11.34 5.85
C LEU A 33 13.37 12.74 6.21
N THR A 34 12.07 12.86 6.49
CA THR A 34 11.48 14.13 6.92
C THR A 34 12.07 14.58 8.26
N ARG A 35 12.32 13.63 9.17
CA ARG A 35 12.87 13.93 10.50
C ARG A 35 14.23 14.63 10.44
N GLU A 36 15.01 14.33 9.42
CA GLU A 36 16.31 14.97 9.23
C GLU A 36 16.20 16.50 9.01
N GLN A 37 15.08 16.96 8.46
CA GLN A 37 14.90 18.37 8.10
C GLN A 37 13.83 19.04 8.95
N ASP A 38 12.79 18.32 9.36
CA ASP A 38 11.66 18.85 10.11
C ASP A 38 11.15 17.81 11.11
N PRO A 39 11.79 17.72 12.30
CA PRO A 39 11.40 16.72 13.30
C PRO A 39 9.94 16.83 13.77
N ASP A 40 9.39 18.03 13.85
CA ASP A 40 8.01 18.23 14.30
C ASP A 40 7.03 17.68 13.28
N LYS A 41 7.27 17.93 12.00
CA LYS A 41 6.43 17.39 10.93
C LYS A 41 6.52 15.85 10.89
N ALA A 42 7.73 15.32 11.04
CA ALA A 42 7.93 13.87 11.09
C ALA A 42 7.14 13.24 12.23
N GLN A 43 7.13 13.87 13.41
CA GLN A 43 6.38 13.36 14.55
C GLN A 43 4.87 13.38 14.29
N GLN A 44 4.36 14.43 13.64
CA GLN A 44 2.94 14.51 13.28
C GLN A 44 2.54 13.38 12.34
N ILE A 45 3.37 13.08 11.35
CA ILE A 45 3.11 11.99 10.39
C ILE A 45 3.18 10.64 11.12
N GLU A 46 4.15 10.47 12.00
CA GLU A 46 4.32 9.23 12.76
C GLU A 46 3.13 8.97 13.67
N ASP A 47 2.61 10.00 14.34
CA ASP A 47 1.41 9.89 15.19
C ASP A 47 0.20 9.47 14.36
N TRP A 48 0.03 10.07 13.17
CA TRP A 48 -1.02 9.67 12.24
C TRP A 48 -0.86 8.22 11.78
N LEU A 49 0.36 7.81 11.46
CA LEU A 49 0.64 6.44 11.03
C LEU A 49 0.27 5.42 12.11
N ALA A 50 0.55 5.74 13.38
CA ALA A 50 0.18 4.89 14.50
C ALA A 50 -1.34 4.73 14.61
N LEU A 51 -2.09 5.80 14.36
CA LEU A 51 -3.56 5.74 14.34
C LEU A 51 -4.06 4.84 13.21
N VAL A 52 -3.49 4.96 12.02
CA VAL A 52 -3.86 4.11 10.87
C VAL A 52 -3.56 2.64 11.17
N ALA A 53 -2.38 2.35 11.70
CA ALA A 53 -2.00 0.98 12.03
C ALA A 53 -2.91 0.34 13.08
N GLY A 54 -3.45 1.15 14.00
CA GLY A 54 -4.37 0.67 15.03
C GLY A 54 -5.82 0.59 14.58
N ALA A 55 -6.21 1.35 13.53
CA ALA A 55 -7.60 1.46 13.09
C ALA A 55 -7.96 0.49 11.97
N TYR A 56 -7.00 0.10 11.13
CA TYR A 56 -7.26 -0.75 9.96
C TYR A 56 -6.64 -2.13 10.12
N ASN A 57 -7.11 -3.06 9.28
CA ASN A 57 -6.55 -4.41 9.21
C ASN A 57 -5.20 -4.37 8.50
N VAL A 58 -4.13 -4.62 9.23
CA VAL A 58 -2.77 -4.62 8.66
C VAL A 58 -2.39 -6.04 8.27
N LEU A 59 -1.98 -6.23 7.02
CA LEU A 59 -1.57 -7.53 6.49
C LEU A 59 -0.04 -7.63 6.41
N PRO A 60 0.57 -8.58 7.13
CA PRO A 60 2.01 -8.80 7.05
C PRO A 60 2.41 -9.58 5.81
N MET A 61 3.68 -9.57 5.48
CA MET A 61 4.27 -10.48 4.49
C MET A 61 4.71 -11.75 5.19
N ASP A 62 3.95 -12.82 5.01
CA ASP A 62 4.29 -14.14 5.51
C ASP A 62 5.00 -14.99 4.43
N ALA A 63 5.23 -16.26 4.71
CA ALA A 63 5.91 -17.17 3.76
C ALA A 63 5.14 -17.28 2.44
N ALA A 64 3.81 -17.38 2.49
CA ALA A 64 2.99 -17.48 1.28
C ALA A 64 3.10 -16.20 0.44
N ALA A 65 3.06 -15.02 1.07
CA ALA A 65 3.19 -13.75 0.38
C ALA A 65 4.57 -13.58 -0.25
N PHE A 66 5.64 -13.96 0.44
CA PHE A 66 6.99 -13.90 -0.13
C PHE A 66 7.17 -14.89 -1.29
N THR A 67 6.58 -16.06 -1.21
CA THR A 67 6.61 -17.02 -2.33
C THR A 67 5.91 -16.43 -3.56
N ALA A 68 4.73 -15.84 -3.36
CA ALA A 68 4.00 -15.17 -4.44
C ALA A 68 4.80 -13.98 -5.01
N TRP A 69 5.43 -13.20 -4.14
CA TRP A 69 6.29 -12.09 -4.53
C TRP A 69 7.45 -12.53 -5.42
N ALA A 70 8.13 -13.59 -5.05
CA ALA A 70 9.24 -14.13 -5.83
C ALA A 70 8.78 -14.56 -7.24
N LYS A 71 7.59 -15.14 -7.36
CA LYS A 71 7.01 -15.51 -8.65
C LYS A 71 6.66 -14.27 -9.49
N LEU A 72 6.08 -13.24 -8.87
CA LEU A 72 5.76 -11.99 -9.56
C LEU A 72 7.01 -11.25 -10.03
N MET A 73 8.08 -11.29 -9.23
CA MET A 73 9.34 -10.59 -9.52
C MET A 73 10.21 -11.30 -10.55
N HIS A 74 9.87 -12.52 -10.93
CA HIS A 74 10.70 -13.26 -11.87
C HIS A 74 10.90 -12.48 -13.17
N ARG A 75 12.15 -12.10 -13.48
CA ARG A 75 12.54 -11.30 -14.66
C ARG A 75 11.92 -9.91 -14.70
N LYS A 76 11.61 -9.33 -13.54
CA LYS A 76 11.12 -7.96 -13.42
C LYS A 76 12.22 -7.05 -12.86
N SER A 77 12.06 -5.75 -13.09
CA SER A 77 12.98 -4.74 -12.57
C SER A 77 12.88 -4.61 -11.04
N ASP A 78 14.03 -4.38 -10.40
CA ASP A 78 14.10 -4.12 -8.96
C ASP A 78 13.27 -2.91 -8.52
N THR A 79 12.96 -2.00 -9.43
CA THR A 79 12.11 -0.84 -9.14
C THR A 79 10.68 -1.23 -8.76
N LEU A 80 10.28 -2.48 -8.99
CA LEU A 80 8.94 -2.99 -8.69
C LEU A 80 8.87 -3.79 -7.38
N TYR A 81 9.94 -3.84 -6.59
CA TYR A 81 9.98 -4.66 -5.38
C TYR A 81 8.81 -4.41 -4.43
N GLU A 82 8.58 -3.16 -4.04
CA GLU A 82 7.55 -2.83 -3.06
C GLU A 82 6.15 -3.03 -3.64
N ASP A 83 5.93 -2.64 -4.88
CA ASP A 83 4.63 -2.83 -5.55
C ASP A 83 4.33 -4.32 -5.70
N ALA A 84 5.34 -5.13 -6.02
CA ALA A 84 5.18 -6.58 -6.10
C ALA A 84 4.88 -7.21 -4.74
N MET A 85 5.43 -6.66 -3.65
CA MET A 85 5.11 -7.11 -2.29
C MET A 85 3.65 -6.84 -1.95
N ILE A 86 3.15 -5.65 -2.31
CA ILE A 86 1.74 -5.30 -2.10
C ILE A 86 0.84 -6.19 -2.95
N ALA A 87 1.18 -6.39 -4.23
CA ALA A 87 0.42 -7.25 -5.12
C ALA A 87 0.39 -8.70 -4.63
N ALA A 88 1.52 -9.22 -4.17
CA ALA A 88 1.62 -10.58 -3.63
C ALA A 88 0.74 -10.77 -2.40
N THR A 89 0.76 -9.80 -1.49
CA THR A 89 -0.08 -9.82 -0.29
C THR A 89 -1.56 -9.85 -0.67
N ALA A 90 -1.96 -8.97 -1.59
CA ALA A 90 -3.35 -8.92 -2.07
C ALA A 90 -3.76 -10.24 -2.74
N LYS A 91 -2.89 -10.81 -3.56
CA LYS A 91 -3.16 -12.06 -4.27
C LYS A 91 -3.40 -13.22 -3.30
N VAL A 92 -2.55 -13.34 -2.28
CA VAL A 92 -2.66 -14.42 -1.28
C VAL A 92 -3.98 -14.32 -0.51
N HIS A 93 -4.45 -13.10 -0.25
CA HIS A 93 -5.67 -12.85 0.51
C HIS A 93 -6.91 -12.65 -0.35
N GLY A 94 -6.79 -12.75 -1.68
CA GLY A 94 -7.93 -12.56 -2.59
C GLY A 94 -8.48 -11.14 -2.58
N LEU A 95 -7.61 -10.14 -2.43
CA LEU A 95 -7.98 -8.74 -2.33
C LEU A 95 -7.63 -7.96 -3.59
N THR A 96 -8.31 -6.84 -3.79
CA THR A 96 -8.02 -5.88 -4.85
C THR A 96 -7.10 -4.80 -4.32
N VAL A 97 -6.06 -4.47 -5.09
CA VAL A 97 -5.19 -3.33 -4.77
C VAL A 97 -5.85 -2.05 -5.27
N ALA A 98 -5.99 -1.06 -4.39
CA ALA A 98 -6.41 0.28 -4.76
C ALA A 98 -5.18 1.19 -4.80
N THR A 99 -4.88 1.76 -5.95
CA THR A 99 -3.67 2.55 -6.13
C THR A 99 -3.83 3.53 -7.31
N ARG A 100 -3.09 4.64 -7.24
CA ARG A 100 -2.90 5.54 -8.37
C ARG A 100 -1.85 4.98 -9.34
N ASN A 101 -0.93 4.16 -8.86
CA ASN A 101 0.23 3.69 -9.62
C ASN A 101 -0.11 2.48 -10.50
N VAL A 102 -1.04 2.68 -11.43
CA VAL A 102 -1.59 1.60 -12.28
C VAL A 102 -0.50 0.96 -13.15
N ALA A 103 0.39 1.78 -13.74
CA ALA A 103 1.38 1.30 -14.70
C ALA A 103 2.33 0.25 -14.12
N ASP A 104 2.82 0.45 -12.89
CA ASP A 104 3.74 -0.48 -12.25
C ASP A 104 3.07 -1.82 -11.95
N PHE A 105 1.80 -1.80 -11.53
CA PHE A 105 1.05 -3.03 -11.30
C PHE A 105 0.72 -3.74 -12.60
N GLN A 106 0.42 -3.00 -13.68
CA GLN A 106 0.23 -3.60 -15.01
C GLN A 106 1.50 -4.30 -15.50
N ALA A 107 2.67 -3.71 -15.23
CA ALA A 107 3.96 -4.33 -15.55
C ALA A 107 4.15 -5.67 -14.84
N LEU A 108 3.53 -5.85 -13.67
CA LEU A 108 3.52 -7.11 -12.92
C LEU A 108 2.43 -8.07 -13.39
N GLY A 109 1.60 -7.68 -14.36
CA GLY A 109 0.46 -8.48 -14.80
C GLY A 109 -0.69 -8.50 -13.79
N PHE A 110 -0.82 -7.47 -12.96
CA PHE A 110 -1.77 -7.40 -11.86
C PHE A 110 -2.79 -6.29 -12.11
N GLU A 111 -4.07 -6.63 -12.09
CA GLU A 111 -5.15 -5.66 -12.22
C GLU A 111 -5.38 -4.93 -10.90
N VAL A 112 -5.61 -3.63 -10.97
CA VAL A 112 -5.82 -2.79 -9.81
C VAL A 112 -7.02 -1.88 -10.02
N PHE A 113 -7.52 -1.32 -8.93
CA PHE A 113 -8.54 -0.28 -8.96
C PHE A 113 -7.90 1.07 -8.65
N ASN A 114 -8.15 2.07 -9.51
CA ASN A 114 -7.66 3.44 -9.28
C ASN A 114 -8.79 4.33 -8.78
N PRO A 115 -8.90 4.58 -7.46
CA PRO A 115 -9.95 5.45 -6.92
C PRO A 115 -9.74 6.93 -7.26
N PHE A 116 -8.60 7.29 -7.83
CA PHE A 116 -8.30 8.66 -8.26
C PHE A 116 -8.77 8.92 -9.69
N ALA A 117 -9.14 7.89 -10.45
CA ALA A 117 -9.63 8.07 -11.80
C ALA A 117 -10.98 8.80 -11.79
N SER A 118 -11.15 9.74 -12.71
CA SER A 118 -12.44 10.42 -12.90
C SER A 118 -13.45 9.44 -13.47
N VAL A 119 -14.65 9.54 -12.97
CA VAL A 119 -15.78 8.71 -13.43
C VAL A 119 -16.69 9.55 -14.29
#